data_146695a8910234146c11932f76e43233
#
_entry.id   146695a8910234146c11932f76e43233
#
_cell.length_a   1.000
_cell.length_b   1.000
_cell.length_c   1.000
_cell.angle_alpha   90.00
_cell.angle_beta   90.00
_cell.angle_gamma   90.00
#
_symmetry.space_group_name_H-M   'P 1'
#
loop_
_entity.id
_entity.type
_entity.pdbx_description
1 polymer ?
#
loop_
_entity_poly.entity_id
_entity_poly.type
_entity_poly.pdbx_seq_one_letter_code
_entity_poly.pdbx_strand_id
1 'polypeptide(L)'
;MQVLFDEAGYITSFALEGTLIDGIELPEPADMEHFISHFSAYRVRNGDLSFDAEQADLAKIDEIRQQRKTECFPIINRGQLWYDRLTDEQQQELNIWYQAWLDATITGAVPDKPAWL
;
A
#
# COMPACT_ATOMS: atom_id res chain seq x y z
N MET A 1 4.50 24.66 -6.37
CA MET A 1 4.05 23.28 -6.67
C MET A 1 2.57 23.30 -7.07
N GLN A 2 2.24 22.68 -8.15
CA GLN A 2 0.85 22.51 -8.61
C GLN A 2 0.31 21.18 -8.07
N VAL A 3 -0.92 21.16 -7.56
CA VAL A 3 -1.55 19.94 -7.05
C VAL A 3 -2.98 19.79 -7.57
N LEU A 4 -3.38 18.53 -7.74
CA LEU A 4 -4.77 18.10 -7.87
C LEU A 4 -5.18 17.33 -6.63
N PHE A 5 -6.42 17.48 -6.20
CA PHE A 5 -6.94 16.77 -5.02
C PHE A 5 -8.38 16.32 -5.27
N ASP A 6 -8.82 15.32 -4.51
CA ASP A 6 -10.18 14.79 -4.59
C ASP A 6 -11.19 15.64 -3.79
N GLU A 7 -12.44 15.23 -3.77
CA GLU A 7 -13.52 15.94 -3.07
C GLU A 7 -13.27 16.07 -1.55
N ALA A 8 -12.55 15.10 -0.98
CA ALA A 8 -12.16 15.14 0.44
C ALA A 8 -10.92 16.01 0.70
N GLY A 9 -10.23 16.44 -0.34
CA GLY A 9 -9.03 17.27 -0.26
C GLY A 9 -7.71 16.52 -0.31
N TYR A 10 -7.71 15.18 -0.48
CA TYR A 10 -6.48 14.39 -0.57
C TYR A 10 -5.82 14.53 -1.95
N ILE A 11 -4.51 14.68 -1.95
CA ILE A 11 -3.73 14.87 -3.18
C ILE A 11 -3.82 13.65 -4.07
N THR A 12 -4.20 13.85 -5.34
CA THR A 12 -4.25 12.80 -6.36
C THR A 12 -3.08 12.90 -7.35
N SER A 13 -2.57 14.10 -7.59
CA SER A 13 -1.43 14.37 -8.47
C SER A 13 -0.73 15.65 -8.05
N PHE A 14 0.55 15.74 -8.35
CA PHE A 14 1.33 16.98 -8.14
C PHE A 14 2.39 17.15 -9.23
N ALA A 15 2.79 18.40 -9.48
CA ALA A 15 3.90 18.74 -10.36
C ALA A 15 4.79 19.78 -9.69
N LEU A 16 6.09 19.50 -9.64
CA LEU A 16 7.09 20.41 -9.08
C LEU A 16 7.41 21.53 -10.06
N GLU A 17 7.37 21.22 -11.36
CA GLU A 17 7.55 22.17 -12.45
C GLU A 17 6.37 22.05 -13.42
N GLY A 18 6.02 23.17 -14.07
CA GLY A 18 4.91 23.22 -15.00
C GLY A 18 3.56 23.36 -14.31
N THR A 19 2.49 23.22 -15.11
CA THR A 19 1.10 23.42 -14.70
C THR A 19 0.30 22.16 -14.92
N LEU A 20 -0.55 21.81 -13.96
CA LEU A 20 -1.57 20.76 -14.11
C LEU A 20 -2.89 21.42 -14.52
N ILE A 21 -3.64 20.77 -15.41
CA ILE A 21 -5.00 21.21 -15.75
C ILE A 21 -5.87 21.13 -14.48
N ASP A 22 -6.55 22.24 -14.15
CA ASP A 22 -7.33 22.41 -12.91
C ASP A 22 -6.50 22.30 -11.62
N GLY A 23 -5.17 22.34 -11.71
CA GLY A 23 -4.29 22.34 -10.56
C GLY A 23 -4.31 23.69 -9.83
N ILE A 24 -4.03 23.64 -8.53
CA ILE A 24 -3.84 24.85 -7.71
C ILE A 24 -2.38 24.96 -7.30
N GLU A 25 -1.92 26.20 -7.12
CA GLU A 25 -0.56 26.49 -6.64
C GLU A 25 -0.53 26.45 -5.12
N LEU A 26 0.39 25.63 -4.56
CA LEU A 26 0.68 25.55 -3.15
C LEU A 26 2.19 25.66 -2.89
N PRO A 27 2.61 26.18 -1.72
CA PRO A 27 4.02 26.11 -1.32
C PRO A 27 4.48 24.66 -1.21
N GLU A 28 5.76 24.41 -1.53
CA GLU A 28 6.35 23.09 -1.31
C GLU A 28 6.41 22.77 0.18
N PRO A 29 6.04 21.51 0.58
CA PRO A 29 6.20 21.09 1.98
C PRO A 29 7.67 21.10 2.40
N ALA A 30 7.91 21.27 3.70
CA ALA A 30 9.26 21.29 4.26
C ALA A 30 10.02 19.97 4.06
N ASP A 31 9.30 18.84 4.15
CA ASP A 31 9.86 17.49 3.91
C ASP A 31 9.31 16.94 2.58
N MET A 32 10.01 17.25 1.49
CA MET A 32 9.62 16.80 0.16
C MET A 32 9.73 15.29 -0.02
N GLU A 33 10.70 14.63 0.59
CA GLU A 33 10.83 13.18 0.51
C GLU A 33 9.63 12.47 1.12
N HIS A 34 9.19 12.93 2.27
CA HIS A 34 7.99 12.40 2.93
C HIS A 34 6.74 12.66 2.08
N PHE A 35 6.60 13.86 1.54
CA PHE A 35 5.48 14.22 0.67
C PHE A 35 5.44 13.34 -0.58
N ILE A 36 6.54 13.16 -1.28
CA ILE A 36 6.61 12.34 -2.50
C ILE A 36 6.24 10.88 -2.19
N SER A 37 6.69 10.36 -1.05
CA SER A 37 6.40 8.97 -0.62
C SER A 37 4.95 8.77 -0.16
N HIS A 38 4.30 9.80 0.36
CA HIS A 38 2.99 9.71 1.03
C HIS A 38 1.99 10.76 0.55
N PHE A 39 2.12 11.27 -0.67
CA PHE A 39 1.31 12.41 -1.14
C PHE A 39 -0.20 12.14 -1.05
N SER A 40 -0.66 10.90 -1.25
CA SER A 40 -2.09 10.54 -1.16
C SER A 40 -2.67 10.67 0.26
N ALA A 41 -1.82 10.76 1.28
CA ALA A 41 -2.22 11.01 2.67
C ALA A 41 -2.09 12.49 3.08
N TYR A 42 -1.66 13.36 2.18
CA TYR A 42 -1.66 14.80 2.39
C TYR A 42 -3.00 15.39 1.94
N ARG A 43 -3.53 16.26 2.75
CA ARG A 43 -4.84 16.88 2.55
C ARG A 43 -4.74 18.39 2.46
N VAL A 44 -5.45 18.96 1.49
CA VAL A 44 -5.59 20.42 1.35
C VAL A 44 -6.82 20.88 2.11
N ARG A 45 -6.62 21.80 3.07
CA ARG A 45 -7.70 22.48 3.81
C ARG A 45 -7.41 23.97 3.88
N ASN A 46 -8.31 24.79 3.40
CA ASN A 46 -8.20 26.26 3.45
C ASN A 46 -6.89 26.79 2.82
N GLY A 47 -6.41 26.12 1.76
CA GLY A 47 -5.15 26.46 1.10
C GLY A 47 -3.89 25.94 1.78
N ASP A 48 -4.02 25.23 2.88
CA ASP A 48 -2.91 24.64 3.63
C ASP A 48 -2.84 23.12 3.40
N LEU A 49 -1.60 22.63 3.33
CA LEU A 49 -1.30 21.21 3.16
C LEU A 49 -0.98 20.59 4.53
N SER A 50 -1.66 19.50 4.87
CA SER A 50 -1.42 18.76 6.11
C SER A 50 -1.35 17.25 5.87
N PHE A 51 -0.49 16.55 6.65
CA PHE A 51 -0.37 15.10 6.61
C PHE A 51 -1.41 14.44 7.51
N ASP A 52 -2.12 13.45 6.95
CA ASP A 52 -3.11 12.66 7.68
C ASP A 52 -2.56 11.25 7.92
N ALA A 53 -2.10 10.99 9.15
CA ALA A 53 -1.48 9.72 9.53
C ALA A 53 -2.47 8.54 9.43
N GLU A 54 -3.74 8.74 9.74
CA GLU A 54 -4.77 7.69 9.61
C GLU A 54 -4.96 7.29 8.15
N GLN A 55 -4.99 8.25 7.25
CA GLN A 55 -5.10 8.00 5.81
C GLN A 55 -3.87 7.26 5.29
N ALA A 56 -2.68 7.58 5.77
CA ALA A 56 -1.45 6.85 5.42
C ALA A 56 -1.51 5.40 5.88
N ASP A 57 -2.02 5.13 7.08
CA ASP A 57 -2.19 3.78 7.61
C ASP A 57 -3.20 2.97 6.78
N LEU A 58 -4.33 3.58 6.42
CA LEU A 58 -5.33 2.94 5.56
C LEU A 58 -4.76 2.63 4.17
N ALA A 59 -3.98 3.54 3.58
CA ALA A 59 -3.33 3.32 2.30
C ALA A 59 -2.33 2.16 2.35
N LYS A 60 -1.56 2.04 3.44
CA LYS A 60 -0.64 0.93 3.66
C LYS A 60 -1.37 -0.40 3.80
N ILE A 61 -2.46 -0.45 4.55
CA ILE A 61 -3.29 -1.65 4.69
C ILE A 61 -3.84 -2.09 3.33
N ASP A 62 -4.34 -1.15 2.53
CA ASP A 62 -4.86 -1.44 1.20
C ASP A 62 -3.77 -1.96 0.27
N GLU A 63 -2.59 -1.38 0.30
CA GLU A 63 -1.41 -1.85 -0.45
C GLU A 63 -1.06 -3.30 -0.09
N ILE A 64 -1.03 -3.64 1.20
CA ILE A 64 -0.78 -5.00 1.68
C ILE A 64 -1.87 -5.95 1.18
N ARG A 65 -3.13 -5.56 1.21
CA ARG A 65 -4.24 -6.36 0.68
C ARG A 65 -4.10 -6.64 -0.82
N GLN A 66 -3.70 -5.64 -1.59
CA GLN A 66 -3.48 -5.81 -3.04
C GLN A 66 -2.28 -6.73 -3.30
N GLN A 67 -1.20 -6.58 -2.56
CA GLN A 67 -0.03 -7.44 -2.66
C GLN A 67 -0.38 -8.89 -2.30
N ARG A 68 -1.14 -9.11 -1.23
CA ARG A 68 -1.64 -10.44 -0.84
C ARG A 68 -2.47 -11.09 -1.94
N LYS A 69 -3.33 -10.32 -2.59
CA LYS A 69 -4.18 -10.79 -3.69
C LYS A 69 -3.35 -11.28 -4.88
N THR A 70 -2.22 -10.66 -5.17
CA THR A 70 -1.37 -11.01 -6.31
C THR A 70 -0.30 -12.03 -5.97
N GLU A 71 0.23 -12.06 -4.75
CA GLU A 71 1.37 -12.89 -4.37
C GLU A 71 1.00 -14.10 -3.51
N CYS A 72 -0.08 -14.03 -2.74
CA CYS A 72 -0.48 -15.08 -1.81
C CYS A 72 -1.62 -15.94 -2.36
N PHE A 73 -2.75 -15.36 -2.66
CA PHE A 73 -3.96 -16.11 -3.01
C PHE A 73 -3.83 -16.99 -4.25
N PRO A 74 -3.13 -16.62 -5.32
CA PRO A 74 -2.93 -17.52 -6.46
C PRO A 74 -2.18 -18.82 -6.08
N ILE A 75 -1.33 -18.77 -5.08
CA ILE A 75 -0.60 -19.93 -4.59
C ILE A 75 -1.53 -20.81 -3.73
N ILE A 76 -2.23 -20.20 -2.78
CA ILE A 76 -3.18 -20.92 -1.91
C ILE A 76 -4.31 -21.57 -2.73
N ASN A 77 -4.72 -20.93 -3.81
CA ASN A 77 -5.81 -21.40 -4.66
C ASN A 77 -5.37 -22.41 -5.74
N ARG A 78 -4.17 -22.97 -5.66
CA ARG A 78 -3.70 -24.02 -6.59
C ARG A 78 -4.49 -25.32 -6.47
N GLY A 79 -5.19 -25.55 -5.36
CA GLY A 79 -6.10 -26.67 -5.16
C GLY A 79 -5.54 -27.76 -4.27
N GLN A 80 -6.45 -28.69 -3.87
CA GLN A 80 -6.17 -29.75 -2.93
C GLN A 80 -5.13 -30.75 -3.47
N LEU A 81 -5.18 -31.07 -4.75
CA LEU A 81 -4.25 -32.01 -5.36
C LEU A 81 -2.80 -31.52 -5.29
N TRP A 82 -2.57 -30.24 -5.48
CA TRP A 82 -1.26 -29.62 -5.31
C TRP A 82 -0.82 -29.67 -3.84
N TYR A 83 -1.71 -29.27 -2.94
CA TYR A 83 -1.42 -29.26 -1.49
C TYR A 83 -1.06 -30.65 -0.96
N ASP A 84 -1.79 -31.68 -1.39
CA ASP A 84 -1.57 -33.06 -0.95
C ASP A 84 -0.21 -33.63 -1.40
N ARG A 85 0.40 -33.06 -2.44
CA ARG A 85 1.72 -33.47 -2.92
C ARG A 85 2.87 -32.84 -2.14
N LEU A 86 2.60 -31.86 -1.30
CA LEU A 86 3.61 -31.24 -0.44
C LEU A 86 4.00 -32.18 0.68
N THR A 87 5.26 -32.09 1.12
CA THR A 87 5.70 -32.78 2.33
C THR A 87 5.02 -32.19 3.57
N ASP A 88 5.02 -32.91 4.70
CA ASP A 88 4.45 -32.39 5.95
C ASP A 88 5.13 -31.08 6.37
N GLU A 89 6.45 -30.99 6.22
CA GLU A 89 7.19 -29.75 6.51
C GLU A 89 6.78 -28.60 5.59
N GLN A 90 6.61 -28.87 4.29
CA GLN A 90 6.16 -27.87 3.33
C GLN A 90 4.74 -27.39 3.63
N GLN A 91 3.85 -28.30 4.01
CA GLN A 91 2.48 -27.95 4.42
C GLN A 91 2.48 -27.04 5.66
N GLN A 92 3.33 -27.33 6.65
CA GLN A 92 3.47 -26.49 7.84
C GLN A 92 4.03 -25.12 7.50
N GLU A 93 5.08 -25.05 6.70
CA GLU A 93 5.65 -23.77 6.25
C GLU A 93 4.62 -22.94 5.45
N LEU A 94 3.85 -23.59 4.58
CA LEU A 94 2.80 -22.93 3.82
C LEU A 94 1.73 -22.33 4.73
N ASN A 95 1.28 -23.09 5.73
CA ASN A 95 0.26 -22.63 6.67
C ASN A 95 0.76 -21.45 7.51
N ILE A 96 2.02 -21.48 7.96
CA ILE A 96 2.64 -20.37 8.70
C ILE A 96 2.75 -19.13 7.82
N TRP A 97 3.20 -19.29 6.58
CA TRP A 97 3.31 -18.21 5.60
C TRP A 97 1.94 -17.60 5.27
N TYR A 98 0.93 -18.43 5.05
CA TYR A 98 -0.43 -17.96 4.80
C TYR A 98 -1.00 -17.19 5.99
N GLN A 99 -0.82 -17.70 7.21
CA GLN A 99 -1.26 -17.01 8.43
C GLN A 99 -0.56 -15.66 8.60
N ALA A 100 0.74 -15.59 8.29
CA ALA A 100 1.48 -14.33 8.31
C ALA A 100 0.92 -13.31 7.32
N TRP A 101 0.46 -13.75 6.13
CA TRP A 101 -0.24 -12.89 5.18
C TRP A 101 -1.59 -12.40 5.71
N LEU A 102 -2.36 -13.27 6.37
CA LEU A 102 -3.63 -12.87 6.99
C LEU A 102 -3.43 -11.83 8.09
N ASP A 103 -2.34 -11.93 8.83
CA ASP A 103 -1.99 -11.00 9.91
C ASP A 103 -1.27 -9.73 9.41
N ALA A 104 -0.82 -9.70 8.16
CA ALA A 104 0.02 -8.63 7.61
C ALA A 104 -0.64 -7.24 7.66
N THR A 105 -1.96 -7.16 7.54
CA THR A 105 -2.70 -5.90 7.66
C THR A 105 -2.71 -5.36 9.09
N ILE A 106 -2.48 -6.21 10.08
CA ILE A 106 -2.39 -5.85 11.50
C ILE A 106 -0.95 -5.57 11.90
N THR A 107 -0.02 -6.45 11.49
CA THR A 107 1.40 -6.35 11.85
C THR A 107 2.16 -5.32 11.02
N GLY A 108 1.69 -5.02 9.82
CA GLY A 108 2.38 -4.17 8.84
C GLY A 108 3.58 -4.85 8.17
N ALA A 109 3.78 -6.14 8.41
CA ALA A 109 4.90 -6.92 7.88
C ALA A 109 4.43 -7.95 6.84
N VAL A 110 4.97 -7.87 5.62
CA VAL A 110 4.71 -8.83 4.55
C VAL A 110 5.70 -9.99 4.70
N PRO A 111 5.21 -11.25 4.75
CA PRO A 111 6.10 -12.39 4.92
C PRO A 111 6.89 -12.70 3.64
N ASP A 112 8.12 -13.20 3.82
CA ASP A 112 8.93 -13.71 2.73
C ASP A 112 8.39 -15.07 2.24
N LYS A 113 8.38 -15.25 0.92
CA LYS A 113 7.94 -16.50 0.33
C LYS A 113 8.94 -17.62 0.63
N PRO A 114 8.47 -18.84 1.03
CA PRO A 114 9.35 -19.99 1.18
C PRO A 114 10.17 -20.28 -0.08
N ALA A 115 11.42 -20.68 0.09
CA ALA A 115 12.35 -20.87 -1.04
C ALA A 115 11.91 -21.94 -2.05
N TRP A 116 11.15 -22.93 -1.60
CA TRP A 116 10.64 -24.04 -2.43
C TRP A 116 9.35 -23.69 -3.18
N LEU A 117 8.77 -22.54 -2.91
CA LEU A 117 7.45 -22.17 -3.45
C LEU A 117 7.53 -21.44 -4.81
#